data_e2a18cc27c261d9a81463712d5a6a14e
#
_entry.id   e2a18cc27c261d9a81463712d5a6a14e
#
_cell.length_a   1.000
_cell.length_b   1.000
_cell.length_c   1.000
_cell.angle_alpha   90.00
_cell.angle_beta   90.00
_cell.angle_gamma   90.00
#
_symmetry.space_group_name_H-M   'P 1'
#
loop_
_entity.id
_entity.type
_entity.pdbx_description
1 polymer ?
#
loop_
_entity_poly.entity_id
_entity_poly.type
_entity_poly.pdbx_seq_one_letter_code
_entity_poly.pdbx_strand_id
1 'polypeptide(L)'
;ANTDGYTIGMITFELATYKKLGTSELTWENYAPLCRVNTDAAAITVGAKWAADNGITDLPGFIDYCKAHPGEVQMGGSSNASVWHIAGGYLMSATGIDIQMITYQEGAATAVQNAAGGFIQGVTVSLAEARSFIESGDLICLGVMDEERNPVFPDVPTCKEQGYDITYYTQRGMAAPLGVDDAIMTRLEEACAAAIEDPDFVTFMNNNGQAISYLDAQGYADYLKQAAVDVAAAMDAVGL
;
A
#
# COMPACT_ATOMS: atom_id res chain seq x y z
N ALA A 1 -20.12 0.32 19.14
CA ALA A 1 -20.88 -0.83 18.64
C ALA A 1 -21.21 -1.76 19.81
N ASN A 2 -22.19 -2.66 19.64
CA ASN A 2 -22.50 -3.67 20.64
C ASN A 2 -21.36 -4.72 20.71
N THR A 3 -21.25 -5.35 21.89
CA THR A 3 -20.24 -6.40 22.14
C THR A 3 -20.82 -7.82 22.06
N ASP A 4 -21.90 -7.98 21.30
CA ASP A 4 -22.66 -9.22 21.12
C ASP A 4 -22.12 -10.12 19.99
N GLY A 5 -21.04 -9.72 19.31
CA GLY A 5 -20.42 -10.45 18.22
C GLY A 5 -21.09 -10.31 16.85
N TYR A 6 -22.21 -9.57 16.74
CA TYR A 6 -22.89 -9.35 15.46
C TYR A 6 -22.39 -8.13 14.68
N THR A 7 -21.40 -7.41 15.23
CA THR A 7 -20.74 -6.29 14.54
C THR A 7 -19.26 -6.56 14.44
N ILE A 8 -18.78 -6.72 13.22
CA ILE A 8 -17.36 -6.74 12.87
C ILE A 8 -17.12 -5.68 11.80
N GLY A 9 -15.90 -5.23 11.65
CA GLY A 9 -15.55 -4.21 10.66
C GLY A 9 -14.18 -4.44 10.05
N MET A 10 -13.99 -3.87 8.89
CA MET A 10 -12.67 -3.79 8.28
C MET A 10 -11.88 -2.64 8.91
N ILE A 11 -10.65 -2.90 9.28
CA ILE A 11 -9.68 -1.87 9.68
C ILE A 11 -8.55 -1.82 8.68
N THR A 12 -8.08 -0.61 8.41
CA THR A 12 -7.14 -0.34 7.33
C THR A 12 -5.96 0.52 7.82
N PHE A 13 -5.04 0.81 6.93
CA PHE A 13 -3.85 1.60 7.18
C PHE A 13 -4.13 2.95 7.88
N GLU A 14 -5.24 3.61 7.56
CA GLU A 14 -5.57 4.95 8.03
C GLU A 14 -5.65 5.07 9.55
N LEU A 15 -5.95 3.98 10.27
CA LEU A 15 -5.92 3.97 11.74
C LEU A 15 -4.54 4.33 12.33
N ALA A 16 -3.46 4.09 11.57
CA ALA A 16 -2.12 4.48 11.99
C ALA A 16 -1.82 5.98 11.76
N THR A 17 -2.59 6.66 10.91
CA THR A 17 -2.35 8.06 10.52
C THR A 17 -3.24 9.06 11.25
N TYR A 18 -4.46 8.68 11.63
CA TYR A 18 -5.51 9.60 12.10
C TYR A 18 -5.07 10.49 13.27
N LYS A 19 -4.47 9.90 14.30
CA LYS A 19 -4.07 10.63 15.49
C LYS A 19 -2.98 11.67 15.19
N LYS A 20 -2.01 11.30 14.34
CA LYS A 20 -0.92 12.19 13.96
C LYS A 20 -1.40 13.34 13.06
N LEU A 21 -2.37 13.08 12.19
CA LEU A 21 -3.02 14.11 11.35
C LEU A 21 -4.03 14.97 12.12
N GLY A 22 -4.35 14.64 13.37
CA GLY A 22 -5.37 15.33 14.15
C GLY A 22 -6.79 15.18 13.59
N THR A 23 -7.04 14.18 12.74
CA THR A 23 -8.34 13.95 12.09
C THR A 23 -9.27 13.10 12.95
N SER A 24 -8.73 12.23 13.80
CA SER A 24 -9.47 11.40 14.75
C SER A 24 -8.55 10.92 15.86
N GLU A 25 -9.14 10.66 17.05
CA GLU A 25 -8.46 10.00 18.18
C GLU A 25 -8.49 8.46 18.05
N LEU A 26 -9.12 7.91 17.01
CA LEU A 26 -9.20 6.47 16.80
C LEU A 26 -7.84 5.91 16.39
N THR A 27 -7.46 4.82 17.05
CA THR A 27 -6.28 4.01 16.73
C THR A 27 -6.69 2.53 16.65
N TRP A 28 -5.78 1.68 16.27
CA TRP A 28 -6.01 0.24 16.27
C TRP A 28 -6.34 -0.30 17.69
N GLU A 29 -5.87 0.34 18.75
CA GLU A 29 -6.13 -0.02 20.16
C GLU A 29 -7.62 0.12 20.57
N ASN A 30 -8.43 0.79 19.77
CA ASN A 30 -9.88 0.92 19.99
C ASN A 30 -10.68 -0.30 19.51
N TYR A 31 -10.01 -1.32 18.97
CA TYR A 31 -10.61 -2.50 18.36
C TYR A 31 -9.93 -3.78 18.84
N ALA A 32 -10.64 -4.90 18.75
CA ALA A 32 -10.10 -6.24 18.96
C ALA A 32 -9.81 -6.86 17.57
N PRO A 33 -8.54 -6.98 17.15
CA PRO A 33 -8.18 -7.59 15.87
C PRO A 33 -8.66 -9.05 15.79
N LEU A 34 -9.16 -9.46 14.62
CA LEU A 34 -9.56 -10.83 14.30
C LEU A 34 -8.56 -11.49 13.35
N CYS A 35 -8.20 -10.81 12.30
CA CYS A 35 -7.19 -11.28 11.34
C CYS A 35 -6.74 -10.14 10.41
N ARG A 36 -5.52 -10.26 9.88
CA ARG A 36 -5.15 -9.56 8.64
C ARG A 36 -5.58 -10.40 7.44
N VAL A 37 -6.18 -9.76 6.45
CA VAL A 37 -6.63 -10.42 5.21
C VAL A 37 -5.54 -10.33 4.15
N ASN A 38 -5.08 -9.13 3.86
CA ASN A 38 -4.07 -8.88 2.85
C ASN A 38 -3.20 -7.66 3.17
N THR A 39 -2.07 -7.61 2.50
CA THR A 39 -1.27 -6.40 2.27
C THR A 39 -1.34 -6.02 0.80
N ASP A 40 -1.08 -4.76 0.50
CA ASP A 40 -1.04 -4.25 -0.87
C ASP A 40 0.10 -3.25 -0.94
N ALA A 41 1.21 -3.68 -1.53
CA ALA A 41 2.45 -2.92 -1.52
C ALA A 41 2.40 -1.77 -2.53
N ALA A 42 3.00 -0.65 -2.17
CA ALA A 42 3.25 0.44 -3.10
C ALA A 42 4.20 -0.02 -4.20
N ALA A 43 4.02 0.55 -5.38
CA ALA A 43 4.86 0.26 -6.53
C ALA A 43 5.29 1.56 -7.21
N ILE A 44 6.51 1.61 -7.69
CA ILE A 44 7.03 2.71 -8.49
C ILE A 44 6.71 2.39 -9.95
N THR A 45 5.65 3.02 -10.46
CA THR A 45 5.14 2.77 -11.81
C THR A 45 5.19 4.05 -12.62
N VAL A 46 5.75 4.02 -13.82
CA VAL A 46 5.97 5.20 -14.65
C VAL A 46 5.37 5.03 -16.04
N GLY A 47 5.13 6.14 -16.74
CA GLY A 47 4.69 6.12 -18.13
C GLY A 47 5.71 5.44 -19.03
N ALA A 48 5.30 4.40 -19.76
CA ALA A 48 6.20 3.58 -20.58
C ALA A 48 6.92 4.42 -21.64
N LYS A 49 6.19 5.32 -22.30
CA LYS A 49 6.79 6.21 -23.29
C LYS A 49 7.80 7.17 -22.67
N TRP A 50 7.46 7.80 -21.54
CA TRP A 50 8.37 8.72 -20.84
C TRP A 50 9.65 8.01 -20.39
N ALA A 51 9.51 6.81 -19.84
CA ALA A 51 10.66 6.01 -19.42
C ALA A 51 11.57 5.67 -20.61
N ALA A 52 10.99 5.22 -21.74
CA ALA A 52 11.74 4.90 -22.96
C ALA A 52 12.48 6.12 -23.53
N ASP A 53 11.82 7.29 -23.59
CA ASP A 53 12.39 8.54 -24.10
C ASP A 53 13.59 9.02 -23.23
N ASN A 54 13.67 8.60 -21.95
CA ASN A 54 14.72 8.96 -21.00
C ASN A 54 15.67 7.82 -20.65
N GLY A 55 15.53 6.65 -21.31
CA GLY A 55 16.41 5.49 -21.12
C GLY A 55 16.26 4.82 -19.74
N ILE A 56 15.09 4.98 -19.09
CA ILE A 56 14.77 4.40 -17.78
C ILE A 56 14.19 3.01 -17.99
N THR A 57 14.87 1.98 -17.49
CA THR A 57 14.46 0.58 -17.64
C THR A 57 14.23 -0.14 -16.31
N ASP A 58 14.69 0.44 -15.20
CA ASP A 58 14.67 -0.13 -13.87
C ASP A 58 14.64 0.96 -12.78
N LEU A 59 14.53 0.55 -11.53
CA LEU A 59 14.49 1.47 -10.40
C LEU A 59 15.80 2.26 -10.20
N PRO A 60 17.00 1.65 -10.31
CA PRO A 60 18.24 2.41 -10.27
C PRO A 60 18.31 3.53 -11.29
N GLY A 61 17.95 3.25 -12.56
CA GLY A 61 17.92 4.24 -13.63
C GLY A 61 16.93 5.38 -13.35
N PHE A 62 15.77 5.08 -12.79
CA PHE A 62 14.80 6.08 -12.36
C PHE A 62 15.36 6.97 -11.23
N ILE A 63 16.00 6.38 -10.23
CA ILE A 63 16.60 7.12 -9.11
C ILE A 63 17.73 8.03 -9.61
N ASP A 64 18.57 7.53 -10.49
CA ASP A 64 19.67 8.33 -11.08
C ASP A 64 19.11 9.49 -11.91
N TYR A 65 18.05 9.25 -12.68
CA TYR A 65 17.34 10.30 -13.41
C TYR A 65 16.79 11.37 -12.47
N CYS A 66 16.08 10.99 -11.41
CA CYS A 66 15.51 11.94 -10.44
C CYS A 66 16.62 12.75 -9.73
N LYS A 67 17.78 12.13 -9.42
CA LYS A 67 18.92 12.86 -8.83
C LYS A 67 19.54 13.89 -9.78
N ALA A 68 19.51 13.61 -11.09
CA ALA A 68 19.98 14.53 -12.11
C ALA A 68 18.96 15.67 -12.42
N HIS A 69 17.68 15.45 -12.10
CA HIS A 69 16.57 16.36 -12.40
C HIS A 69 15.72 16.62 -11.14
N PRO A 70 16.30 17.21 -10.07
CA PRO A 70 15.58 17.38 -8.80
C PRO A 70 14.34 18.27 -8.97
N GLY A 71 13.21 17.81 -8.44
CA GLY A 71 11.94 18.51 -8.47
C GLY A 71 11.24 18.54 -9.83
N GLU A 72 11.76 17.87 -10.88
CA GLU A 72 11.14 17.88 -12.22
C GLU A 72 10.18 16.71 -12.45
N VAL A 73 10.36 15.59 -11.71
CA VAL A 73 9.53 14.39 -11.86
C VAL A 73 8.28 14.50 -11.00
N GLN A 74 7.11 14.39 -11.62
CA GLN A 74 5.81 14.40 -10.94
C GLN A 74 5.29 12.97 -10.79
N MET A 75 5.04 12.58 -9.54
CA MET A 75 4.46 11.27 -9.20
C MET A 75 3.10 11.45 -8.54
N GLY A 76 2.11 10.70 -9.01
CA GLY A 76 0.76 10.72 -8.44
C GLY A 76 0.61 9.71 -7.30
N GLY A 77 -0.08 10.13 -6.25
CA GLY A 77 -0.63 9.24 -5.24
C GLY A 77 -2.15 9.22 -5.31
N SER A 78 -2.83 9.15 -4.16
CA SER A 78 -4.24 9.50 -4.07
C SER A 78 -4.39 10.83 -3.31
N SER A 79 -5.33 10.95 -2.37
CA SER A 79 -5.50 12.20 -1.60
C SER A 79 -4.27 12.52 -0.74
N ASN A 80 -4.20 13.76 -0.27
CA ASN A 80 -3.14 14.20 0.64
C ASN A 80 -3.10 13.31 1.90
N ALA A 81 -1.88 12.97 2.35
CA ALA A 81 -1.62 12.09 3.49
C ALA A 81 -2.23 10.67 3.37
N SER A 82 -2.65 10.27 2.17
CA SER A 82 -3.03 8.88 1.90
C SER A 82 -1.81 7.95 1.90
N VAL A 83 -2.07 6.65 1.98
CA VAL A 83 -1.02 5.62 1.93
C VAL A 83 -0.09 5.81 0.72
N TRP A 84 -0.64 6.11 -0.46
CA TRP A 84 0.13 6.27 -1.69
C TRP A 84 0.91 7.60 -1.74
N HIS A 85 0.39 8.66 -1.12
CA HIS A 85 1.13 9.92 -0.96
C HIS A 85 2.33 9.74 -0.03
N ILE A 86 2.13 9.06 1.11
CA ILE A 86 3.20 8.76 2.08
C ILE A 86 4.24 7.81 1.46
N ALA A 87 3.83 6.85 0.61
CA ALA A 87 4.75 5.97 -0.12
C ALA A 87 5.75 6.75 -0.98
N GLY A 88 5.29 7.78 -1.70
CA GLY A 88 6.17 8.66 -2.47
C GLY A 88 7.17 9.42 -1.60
N GLY A 89 6.70 9.93 -0.46
CA GLY A 89 7.57 10.56 0.52
C GLY A 89 8.59 9.60 1.14
N TYR A 90 8.17 8.38 1.43
CA TYR A 90 9.07 7.34 1.92
C TYR A 90 10.15 7.00 0.89
N LEU A 91 9.79 6.90 -0.40
CA LEU A 91 10.74 6.73 -1.50
C LEU A 91 11.77 7.86 -1.53
N MET A 92 11.32 9.12 -1.43
CA MET A 92 12.22 10.29 -1.36
C MET A 92 13.20 10.19 -0.20
N SER A 93 12.69 9.89 1.00
CA SER A 93 13.51 9.77 2.21
C SER A 93 14.55 8.65 2.11
N ALA A 94 14.16 7.49 1.57
CA ALA A 94 15.02 6.31 1.47
C ALA A 94 16.10 6.42 0.39
N THR A 95 15.86 7.20 -0.67
CA THR A 95 16.76 7.27 -1.84
C THR A 95 17.47 8.61 -2.01
N GLY A 96 17.00 9.65 -1.31
CA GLY A 96 17.48 11.01 -1.44
C GLY A 96 17.11 11.71 -2.76
N ILE A 97 16.11 11.20 -3.47
CA ILE A 97 15.57 11.87 -4.66
C ILE A 97 14.61 12.99 -4.25
N ASP A 98 14.42 13.95 -5.16
CA ASP A 98 13.44 15.03 -5.04
C ASP A 98 12.42 14.90 -6.18
N ILE A 99 11.19 14.49 -5.83
CA ILE A 99 10.05 14.36 -6.76
C ILE A 99 8.87 15.19 -6.26
N GLN A 100 8.03 15.64 -7.17
CA GLN A 100 6.80 16.36 -6.82
C GLN A 100 5.65 15.37 -6.67
N MET A 101 5.12 15.22 -5.45
CA MET A 101 3.92 14.40 -5.22
C MET A 101 2.66 15.19 -5.56
N ILE A 102 1.91 14.68 -6.55
CA ILE A 102 0.64 15.26 -7.00
C ILE A 102 -0.50 14.48 -6.35
N THR A 103 -1.40 15.19 -5.66
CA THR A 103 -2.54 14.58 -4.97
C THR A 103 -3.81 14.66 -5.81
N TYR A 104 -4.59 13.57 -5.76
CA TYR A 104 -5.86 13.43 -6.47
C TYR A 104 -6.95 13.08 -5.46
N GLN A 105 -7.87 14.03 -5.22
CA GLN A 105 -8.95 13.85 -4.23
C GLN A 105 -9.96 12.79 -4.67
N GLU A 106 -10.08 12.56 -5.96
CA GLU A 106 -10.93 11.53 -6.57
C GLU A 106 -10.37 10.11 -6.40
N GLY A 107 -9.13 9.98 -5.91
CA GLY A 107 -8.48 8.70 -5.63
C GLY A 107 -7.38 8.31 -6.62
N ALA A 108 -6.78 7.14 -6.37
CA ALA A 108 -5.63 6.63 -7.11
C ALA A 108 -5.92 6.39 -8.61
N ALA A 109 -7.15 5.99 -8.96
CA ALA A 109 -7.51 5.73 -10.36
C ALA A 109 -7.26 6.95 -11.27
N THR A 110 -7.57 8.17 -10.79
CA THR A 110 -7.31 9.40 -11.53
C THR A 110 -5.80 9.64 -11.70
N ALA A 111 -4.99 9.38 -10.68
CA ALA A 111 -3.54 9.49 -10.77
C ALA A 111 -2.97 8.53 -11.83
N VAL A 112 -3.41 7.26 -11.81
CA VAL A 112 -3.00 6.23 -12.78
C VAL A 112 -3.35 6.64 -14.22
N GLN A 113 -4.57 7.13 -14.46
CA GLN A 113 -4.99 7.61 -15.77
C GLN A 113 -4.14 8.80 -16.25
N ASN A 114 -3.77 9.71 -15.36
CA ASN A 114 -2.92 10.86 -15.71
C ASN A 114 -1.48 10.41 -16.04
N ALA A 115 -0.94 9.43 -15.33
CA ALA A 115 0.37 8.86 -15.65
C ALA A 115 0.36 8.13 -17.01
N ALA A 116 -0.65 7.31 -17.26
CA ALA A 116 -0.82 6.62 -18.54
C ALA A 116 -1.03 7.60 -19.71
N GLY A 117 -1.73 8.71 -19.47
CA GLY A 117 -1.92 9.80 -20.43
C GLY A 117 -0.70 10.72 -20.61
N GLY A 118 0.37 10.54 -19.82
CA GLY A 118 1.59 11.37 -19.90
C GLY A 118 1.45 12.78 -19.31
N PHE A 119 0.42 13.04 -18.50
CA PHE A 119 0.24 14.33 -17.80
C PHE A 119 1.14 14.45 -16.56
N ILE A 120 1.51 13.33 -15.95
CA ILE A 120 2.53 13.18 -14.92
C ILE A 120 3.45 12.00 -15.29
N GLN A 121 4.62 11.90 -14.69
CA GLN A 121 5.62 10.90 -15.06
C GLN A 121 5.33 9.51 -14.52
N GLY A 122 4.63 9.42 -13.37
CA GLY A 122 4.33 8.12 -12.78
C GLY A 122 3.44 8.20 -11.54
N VAL A 123 3.34 7.08 -10.85
CA VAL A 123 2.52 6.91 -9.64
C VAL A 123 3.23 6.02 -8.61
N THR A 124 2.82 6.16 -7.34
CA THR A 124 3.26 5.33 -6.21
C THR A 124 2.13 4.46 -5.65
N VAL A 125 1.18 4.06 -6.49
CA VAL A 125 0.04 3.21 -6.12
C VAL A 125 0.42 1.73 -6.19
N SER A 126 -0.49 0.82 -5.77
CA SER A 126 -0.22 -0.61 -5.87
C SER A 126 -0.25 -1.12 -7.31
N LEU A 127 0.35 -2.31 -7.53
CA LEU A 127 0.29 -3.01 -8.80
C LEU A 127 -1.16 -3.31 -9.23
N ALA A 128 -2.03 -3.67 -8.28
CA ALA A 128 -3.43 -3.96 -8.56
C ALA A 128 -4.17 -2.74 -9.14
N GLU A 129 -3.91 -1.54 -8.60
CA GLU A 129 -4.55 -0.30 -9.08
C GLU A 129 -4.03 0.14 -10.45
N ALA A 130 -2.77 -0.15 -10.78
CA ALA A 130 -2.17 0.19 -12.08
C ALA A 130 -2.29 -0.94 -13.13
N ARG A 131 -2.83 -2.11 -12.76
CA ARG A 131 -2.79 -3.37 -13.51
C ARG A 131 -3.17 -3.22 -14.97
N SER A 132 -4.33 -2.65 -15.27
CA SER A 132 -4.83 -2.55 -16.64
C SER A 132 -3.90 -1.77 -17.58
N PHE A 133 -3.25 -0.73 -17.07
CA PHE A 133 -2.29 0.07 -17.83
C PHE A 133 -0.90 -0.55 -17.92
N ILE A 134 -0.53 -1.39 -16.96
CA ILE A 134 0.70 -2.22 -17.04
C ILE A 134 0.50 -3.31 -18.09
N GLU A 135 -0.65 -4.00 -18.06
CA GLU A 135 -0.99 -5.05 -19.04
C GLU A 135 -1.16 -4.51 -20.47
N SER A 136 -1.64 -3.27 -20.64
CA SER A 136 -1.71 -2.61 -21.96
C SER A 136 -0.36 -2.09 -22.46
N GLY A 137 0.64 -1.96 -21.57
CA GLY A 137 1.95 -1.40 -21.89
C GLY A 137 2.02 0.13 -21.89
N ASP A 138 0.99 0.83 -21.41
CA ASP A 138 1.00 2.29 -21.25
C ASP A 138 1.84 2.72 -20.04
N LEU A 139 1.90 1.85 -19.02
CA LEU A 139 2.74 2.02 -17.84
C LEU A 139 3.71 0.84 -17.70
N ILE A 140 4.87 1.10 -17.08
CA ILE A 140 5.82 0.07 -16.63
C ILE A 140 6.06 0.21 -15.13
N CYS A 141 6.08 -0.91 -14.42
CA CYS A 141 6.46 -0.94 -13.02
C CYS A 141 7.95 -1.19 -12.88
N LEU A 142 8.65 -0.29 -12.21
CA LEU A 142 10.10 -0.36 -12.02
C LEU A 142 10.49 -1.12 -10.75
N GLY A 143 9.57 -1.24 -9.78
CA GLY A 143 9.81 -1.99 -8.55
C GLY A 143 8.64 -1.91 -7.59
N VAL A 144 8.44 -2.98 -6.83
CA VAL A 144 7.45 -3.05 -5.77
C VAL A 144 8.12 -2.90 -4.40
N MET A 145 7.50 -2.14 -3.51
CA MET A 145 8.00 -1.89 -2.15
C MET A 145 7.57 -3.03 -1.20
N ASP A 146 7.97 -4.26 -1.51
CA ASP A 146 7.64 -5.45 -0.72
C ASP A 146 8.89 -6.29 -0.46
N GLU A 147 8.79 -7.22 0.50
CA GLU A 147 9.85 -8.20 0.79
C GLU A 147 10.02 -9.21 -0.34
N GLU A 148 8.90 -9.61 -0.95
CA GLU A 148 8.84 -10.61 -2.00
C GLU A 148 8.08 -10.07 -3.22
N ARG A 149 8.34 -10.66 -4.40
CA ARG A 149 7.60 -10.32 -5.61
C ARG A 149 6.13 -10.67 -5.48
N ASN A 150 5.27 -9.82 -6.03
CA ASN A 150 3.85 -10.13 -6.11
C ASN A 150 3.62 -11.36 -7.01
N PRO A 151 2.93 -12.41 -6.53
CA PRO A 151 2.73 -13.64 -7.30
C PRO A 151 1.90 -13.45 -8.58
N VAL A 152 1.11 -12.39 -8.65
CA VAL A 152 0.32 -12.03 -9.86
C VAL A 152 1.20 -11.29 -10.89
N PHE A 153 2.28 -10.65 -10.43
CA PHE A 153 3.24 -9.92 -11.26
C PHE A 153 4.68 -10.43 -11.02
N PRO A 154 4.97 -11.71 -11.33
CA PRO A 154 6.24 -12.34 -10.94
C PRO A 154 7.47 -11.73 -11.65
N ASP A 155 7.26 -11.04 -12.75
CA ASP A 155 8.33 -10.38 -13.51
C ASP A 155 8.71 -9.00 -12.93
N VAL A 156 7.89 -8.43 -12.05
CA VAL A 156 8.19 -7.14 -11.42
C VAL A 156 9.11 -7.38 -10.22
N PRO A 157 10.35 -6.81 -10.22
CA PRO A 157 11.27 -6.99 -9.12
C PRO A 157 10.83 -6.19 -7.90
N THR A 158 11.29 -6.61 -6.70
CA THR A 158 11.18 -5.77 -5.51
C THR A 158 12.23 -4.66 -5.53
N CYS A 159 12.00 -3.60 -4.72
CA CYS A 159 13.03 -2.57 -4.50
C CYS A 159 14.29 -3.18 -3.87
N LYS A 160 14.13 -4.17 -2.97
CA LYS A 160 15.23 -4.89 -2.32
C LYS A 160 16.11 -5.65 -3.31
N GLU A 161 15.52 -6.37 -4.27
CA GLU A 161 16.26 -7.07 -5.33
C GLU A 161 17.13 -6.11 -6.16
N GLN A 162 16.78 -4.84 -6.21
CA GLN A 162 17.49 -3.79 -6.93
C GLN A 162 18.43 -2.96 -6.03
N GLY A 163 18.65 -3.40 -4.78
CA GLY A 163 19.61 -2.78 -3.85
C GLY A 163 19.05 -1.67 -2.96
N TYR A 164 17.72 -1.47 -2.95
CA TYR A 164 17.06 -0.49 -2.10
C TYR A 164 16.20 -1.19 -1.04
N ASP A 165 16.59 -1.09 0.22
CA ASP A 165 15.84 -1.66 1.35
C ASP A 165 14.61 -0.81 1.66
N ILE A 166 13.61 -0.91 0.80
CA ILE A 166 12.36 -0.14 0.84
C ILE A 166 11.19 -1.11 0.85
N THR A 167 10.44 -1.12 1.95
CA THR A 167 9.17 -1.84 2.09
C THR A 167 8.10 -0.88 2.58
N TYR A 168 7.00 -0.79 1.85
CA TYR A 168 5.88 0.06 2.22
C TYR A 168 4.58 -0.45 1.60
N TYR A 169 3.59 -0.73 2.43
CA TYR A 169 2.31 -1.30 2.00
C TYR A 169 1.14 -0.81 2.86
N THR A 170 -0.04 -0.80 2.28
CA THR A 170 -1.30 -0.76 3.03
C THR A 170 -1.67 -2.16 3.49
N GLN A 171 -2.57 -2.24 4.46
CA GLN A 171 -3.10 -3.51 4.94
C GLN A 171 -4.62 -3.41 5.13
N ARG A 172 -5.27 -4.56 5.04
CA ARG A 172 -6.70 -4.70 5.36
C ARG A 172 -6.87 -5.90 6.26
N GLY A 173 -7.62 -5.71 7.33
CA GLY A 173 -7.93 -6.78 8.25
C GLY A 173 -9.30 -6.58 8.90
N MET A 174 -9.73 -7.60 9.61
CA MET A 174 -10.99 -7.61 10.32
C MET A 174 -10.77 -7.38 11.81
N ALA A 175 -11.71 -6.70 12.43
CA ALA A 175 -11.71 -6.46 13.87
C ALA A 175 -13.14 -6.42 14.41
N ALA A 176 -13.27 -6.70 15.69
CA ALA A 176 -14.49 -6.56 16.48
C ALA A 176 -14.39 -5.36 17.43
N PRO A 177 -15.50 -4.89 18.02
CA PRO A 177 -15.46 -3.97 19.14
C PRO A 177 -14.73 -4.58 20.35
N LEU A 178 -14.10 -3.74 21.17
CA LEU A 178 -13.53 -4.18 22.44
C LEU A 178 -14.64 -4.71 23.37
N GLY A 179 -14.34 -5.78 24.12
CA GLY A 179 -15.23 -6.31 25.14
C GLY A 179 -16.25 -7.35 24.62
N VAL A 180 -16.05 -7.87 23.42
CA VAL A 180 -16.73 -9.09 22.95
C VAL A 180 -16.22 -10.27 23.75
N ASP A 181 -17.12 -11.21 24.10
CA ASP A 181 -16.80 -12.43 24.86
C ASP A 181 -15.77 -13.30 24.13
N ASP A 182 -14.82 -13.87 24.88
CA ASP A 182 -13.70 -14.63 24.33
C ASP A 182 -14.14 -15.82 23.47
N ALA A 183 -15.23 -16.52 23.86
CA ALA A 183 -15.74 -17.64 23.07
C ALA A 183 -16.34 -17.19 21.73
N ILE A 184 -16.90 -15.98 21.70
CA ILE A 184 -17.39 -15.36 20.45
C ILE A 184 -16.19 -14.93 19.60
N MET A 185 -15.18 -14.32 20.20
CA MET A 185 -13.95 -13.92 19.49
C MET A 185 -13.29 -15.12 18.83
N THR A 186 -13.07 -16.22 19.57
CA THR A 186 -12.50 -17.46 19.02
C THR A 186 -13.29 -17.96 17.80
N ARG A 187 -14.62 -17.96 17.89
CA ARG A 187 -15.45 -18.39 16.76
C ARG A 187 -15.36 -17.46 15.55
N LEU A 188 -15.23 -16.16 15.76
CA LEU A 188 -15.03 -15.19 14.69
C LEU A 188 -13.66 -15.36 14.02
N GLU A 189 -12.62 -15.60 14.79
CA GLU A 189 -11.27 -15.89 14.30
C GLU A 189 -11.24 -17.16 13.45
N GLU A 190 -11.86 -18.27 13.93
CA GLU A 190 -12.00 -19.52 13.17
C GLU A 190 -12.76 -19.29 11.84
N ALA A 191 -13.82 -18.49 11.86
CA ALA A 191 -14.58 -18.16 10.66
C ALA A 191 -13.77 -17.31 9.67
N CYS A 192 -12.99 -16.36 10.16
CA CYS A 192 -12.09 -15.55 9.33
C CYS A 192 -11.01 -16.44 8.68
N ALA A 193 -10.37 -17.32 9.46
CA ALA A 193 -9.36 -18.25 8.94
C ALA A 193 -9.93 -19.15 7.83
N ALA A 194 -11.13 -19.72 8.05
CA ALA A 194 -11.79 -20.55 7.05
C ALA A 194 -12.16 -19.76 5.78
N ALA A 195 -12.61 -18.52 5.93
CA ALA A 195 -12.97 -17.66 4.78
C ALA A 195 -11.75 -17.28 3.93
N ILE A 196 -10.59 -17.09 4.53
CA ILE A 196 -9.33 -16.77 3.82
C ILE A 196 -8.86 -17.96 2.96
N GLU A 197 -9.13 -19.19 3.40
CA GLU A 197 -8.75 -20.42 2.69
C GLU A 197 -9.82 -20.85 1.65
N ASP A 198 -10.97 -20.18 1.61
CA ASP A 198 -12.04 -20.51 0.66
C ASP A 198 -11.56 -20.34 -0.80
N PRO A 199 -11.70 -21.37 -1.67
CA PRO A 199 -11.19 -21.32 -3.04
C PRO A 199 -11.78 -20.19 -3.88
N ASP A 200 -13.04 -19.82 -3.65
CA ASP A 200 -13.68 -18.73 -4.38
C ASP A 200 -13.10 -17.38 -3.95
N PHE A 201 -12.81 -17.21 -2.65
CA PHE A 201 -12.14 -16.02 -2.15
C PHE A 201 -10.71 -15.91 -2.67
N VAL A 202 -9.94 -17.00 -2.63
CA VAL A 202 -8.57 -17.04 -3.19
C VAL A 202 -8.58 -16.69 -4.68
N THR A 203 -9.51 -17.26 -5.44
CA THR A 203 -9.67 -16.96 -6.87
C THR A 203 -10.03 -15.49 -7.10
N PHE A 204 -10.94 -14.94 -6.29
CA PHE A 204 -11.31 -13.53 -6.37
C PHE A 204 -10.11 -12.61 -6.12
N MET A 205 -9.33 -12.86 -5.07
CA MET A 205 -8.15 -12.06 -4.73
C MET A 205 -7.10 -12.10 -5.86
N ASN A 206 -6.78 -13.27 -6.35
CA ASN A 206 -5.82 -13.46 -7.45
C ASN A 206 -6.28 -12.76 -8.74
N ASN A 207 -7.56 -12.87 -9.11
CA ASN A 207 -8.12 -12.21 -10.29
C ASN A 207 -8.05 -10.68 -10.20
N ASN A 208 -8.04 -10.13 -8.99
CA ASN A 208 -7.91 -8.70 -8.75
C ASN A 208 -6.46 -8.24 -8.52
N GLY A 209 -5.48 -9.12 -8.64
CA GLY A 209 -4.06 -8.80 -8.43
C GLY A 209 -3.69 -8.53 -6.96
N GLN A 210 -4.54 -8.96 -6.03
CA GLN A 210 -4.37 -8.77 -4.58
C GLN A 210 -3.85 -10.05 -3.94
N ALA A 211 -2.65 -10.00 -3.36
CA ALA A 211 -2.09 -11.12 -2.64
C ALA A 211 -2.74 -11.25 -1.25
N ILE A 212 -3.12 -12.49 -0.88
CA ILE A 212 -3.52 -12.80 0.48
C ILE A 212 -2.27 -12.80 1.37
N SER A 213 -2.34 -12.13 2.52
CA SER A 213 -1.27 -12.06 3.51
C SER A 213 -1.87 -12.21 4.91
N TYR A 214 -2.29 -13.44 5.21
CA TYR A 214 -3.00 -13.75 6.44
C TYR A 214 -2.11 -13.67 7.67
N LEU A 215 -2.64 -13.06 8.72
CA LEU A 215 -2.18 -13.19 10.10
C LEU A 215 -3.39 -13.50 10.98
N ASP A 216 -3.21 -14.34 11.97
CA ASP A 216 -4.21 -14.55 13.02
C ASP A 216 -4.37 -13.30 13.91
N ALA A 217 -5.27 -13.34 14.88
CA ALA A 217 -5.57 -12.19 15.74
C ALA A 217 -4.35 -11.65 16.46
N GLN A 218 -3.50 -12.55 17.03
CA GLN A 218 -2.29 -12.15 17.75
C GLN A 218 -1.24 -11.57 16.79
N GLY A 219 -0.95 -12.25 15.70
CA GLY A 219 0.00 -11.77 14.68
C GLY A 219 -0.43 -10.44 14.08
N TYR A 220 -1.75 -10.25 13.91
CA TYR A 220 -2.28 -8.98 13.40
C TYR A 220 -2.19 -7.85 14.44
N ALA A 221 -2.42 -8.13 15.72
CA ALA A 221 -2.24 -7.14 16.79
C ALA A 221 -0.77 -6.69 16.89
N ASP A 222 0.17 -7.64 16.84
CA ASP A 222 1.61 -7.34 16.87
C ASP A 222 2.04 -6.51 15.65
N TYR A 223 1.52 -6.86 14.46
CA TYR A 223 1.73 -6.09 13.23
C TYR A 223 1.20 -4.66 13.36
N LEU A 224 -0.04 -4.45 13.83
CA LEU A 224 -0.64 -3.13 13.96
C LEU A 224 0.14 -2.23 14.92
N LYS A 225 0.67 -2.81 15.99
CA LYS A 225 1.53 -2.12 16.95
C LYS A 225 2.82 -1.62 16.29
N GLN A 226 3.47 -2.46 15.50
CA GLN A 226 4.69 -2.08 14.79
C GLN A 226 4.39 -1.08 13.67
N ALA A 227 3.34 -1.33 12.88
CA ALA A 227 2.93 -0.45 11.79
C ALA A 227 2.62 0.98 12.26
N ALA A 228 2.05 1.14 13.46
CA ALA A 228 1.80 2.47 14.03
C ALA A 228 3.11 3.27 14.25
N VAL A 229 4.20 2.58 14.61
CA VAL A 229 5.53 3.21 14.78
C VAL A 229 6.15 3.55 13.44
N ASP A 230 6.12 2.61 12.50
CA ASP A 230 6.76 2.75 11.18
C ASP A 230 6.09 3.83 10.35
N VAL A 231 4.74 3.87 10.35
CA VAL A 231 3.96 4.89 9.67
C VAL A 231 4.20 6.28 10.27
N ALA A 232 4.28 6.39 11.61
CA ALA A 232 4.59 7.66 12.25
C ALA A 232 5.97 8.19 11.81
N ALA A 233 6.98 7.33 11.73
CA ALA A 233 8.30 7.70 11.26
C ALA A 233 8.30 8.10 9.77
N ALA A 234 7.56 7.37 8.92
CA ALA A 234 7.43 7.71 7.51
C ALA A 234 6.73 9.06 7.28
N MET A 235 5.71 9.37 8.10
CA MET A 235 5.02 10.67 8.06
C MET A 235 5.95 11.81 8.49
N ASP A 236 6.77 11.61 9.54
CA ASP A 236 7.78 12.61 9.96
C ASP A 236 8.79 12.89 8.83
N ALA A 237 9.21 11.86 8.11
CA ALA A 237 10.15 11.99 7.01
C ALA A 237 9.61 12.84 5.84
N VAL A 238 8.30 12.97 5.70
CA VAL A 238 7.65 13.77 4.64
C VAL A 238 6.97 15.04 5.17
N GLY A 239 7.21 15.38 6.44
CA GLY A 239 6.73 16.62 7.05
C GLY A 239 5.22 16.64 7.35
N LEU A 240 4.61 15.48 7.61
CA LEU A 240 3.20 15.30 8.00
C LEU A 240 3.06 15.11 9.52
#